data_3e801b5cba7135c96c5365845a70af3a
#
_entry.id   3e801b5cba7135c96c5365845a70af3a
#
_cell.length_a   1.000
_cell.length_b   1.000
_cell.length_c   1.000
_cell.angle_alpha   90.00
_cell.angle_beta   90.00
_cell.angle_gamma   90.00
#
_symmetry.space_group_name_H-M   'P 1'
#
loop_
_entity.id
_entity.type
_entity.pdbx_description
1 polymer ?
#
loop_
_entity_poly.entity_id
_entity_poly.type
_entity_poly.pdbx_seq_one_letter_code
_entity_poly.pdbx_strand_id
1 'polypeptide(L)'
;QHFTEKQNNLLAKMLLETIGSKGMILGQALDIEYESREANESEILLMCELKTGVLIEFCFLAPLMIADASNEKWERLGKIVGISFQLIDDLLDLQETSENLGKKSQKDIIRNKKNYPISFGEKKTVELLDAYKAEANNLLQELNLDEHYLSNYIMNLFNRRI
;
A
#
# COMPACT_ATOMS: atom_id res chain seq x y z
N GLN A 1 -0.99 -28.63 -7.38
CA GLN A 1 -0.80 -28.89 -5.96
C GLN A 1 -2.06 -28.38 -5.26
N HIS A 2 -2.76 -29.24 -4.49
CA HIS A 2 -3.95 -28.86 -3.76
C HIS A 2 -3.58 -28.58 -2.31
N PHE A 3 -4.09 -27.48 -1.75
CA PHE A 3 -3.93 -27.18 -0.34
C PHE A 3 -4.76 -28.15 0.51
N THR A 4 -4.26 -28.44 1.70
CA THR A 4 -5.03 -29.19 2.70
C THR A 4 -6.21 -28.36 3.19
N GLU A 5 -7.23 -29.02 3.75
CA GLU A 5 -8.38 -28.33 4.36
C GLU A 5 -7.93 -27.34 5.44
N LYS A 6 -6.93 -27.72 6.26
CA LYS A 6 -6.35 -26.84 7.28
C LYS A 6 -5.74 -25.57 6.66
N GLN A 7 -4.98 -25.70 5.57
CA GLN A 7 -4.38 -24.56 4.87
C GLN A 7 -5.46 -23.66 4.24
N ASN A 8 -6.48 -24.26 3.61
CA ASN A 8 -7.60 -23.50 3.06
C ASN A 8 -8.34 -22.69 4.13
N ASN A 9 -8.66 -23.31 5.27
CA ASN A 9 -9.33 -22.64 6.38
C ASN A 9 -8.47 -21.49 6.96
N LEU A 10 -7.16 -21.70 7.06
CA LEU A 10 -6.24 -20.69 7.55
C LEU A 10 -6.14 -19.49 6.61
N LEU A 11 -5.99 -19.73 5.30
CA LEU A 11 -5.98 -18.69 4.28
C LEU A 11 -7.30 -17.91 4.24
N ALA A 12 -8.43 -18.63 4.29
CA ALA A 12 -9.75 -18.00 4.31
C ALA A 12 -9.92 -17.09 5.53
N LYS A 13 -9.51 -17.55 6.73
CA LYS A 13 -9.54 -16.75 7.95
C LYS A 13 -8.69 -15.50 7.80
N MET A 14 -7.43 -15.63 7.38
CA MET A 14 -6.52 -14.51 7.18
C MET A 14 -7.07 -13.51 6.16
N LEU A 15 -7.60 -13.98 5.03
CA LEU A 15 -8.22 -13.10 4.04
C LEU A 15 -9.43 -12.35 4.60
N LEU A 16 -10.32 -13.04 5.33
CA LEU A 16 -11.48 -12.41 5.96
C LEU A 16 -11.08 -11.35 7.00
N GLU A 17 -10.01 -11.58 7.77
CA GLU A 17 -9.46 -10.58 8.69
C GLU A 17 -8.88 -9.38 7.93
N THR A 18 -8.14 -9.63 6.84
CA THR A 18 -7.55 -8.60 5.95
C THR A 18 -8.62 -7.70 5.34
N ILE A 19 -9.68 -8.26 4.77
CA ILE A 19 -10.75 -7.47 4.14
C ILE A 19 -11.80 -6.96 5.12
N GLY A 20 -11.82 -7.50 6.34
CA GLY A 20 -12.85 -7.27 7.36
C GLY A 20 -12.81 -5.89 8.01
N SER A 21 -13.59 -5.78 9.10
CA SER A 21 -13.80 -4.52 9.82
C SER A 21 -12.56 -3.95 10.54
N LYS A 22 -11.48 -4.71 10.62
CA LYS A 22 -10.17 -4.26 11.13
C LYS A 22 -9.12 -4.05 10.02
N GLY A 23 -9.46 -4.41 8.78
CA GLY A 23 -8.62 -4.28 7.59
C GLY A 23 -9.22 -3.30 6.58
N MET A 24 -9.46 -3.78 5.35
CA MET A 24 -9.87 -2.91 4.24
C MET A 24 -11.17 -2.15 4.49
N ILE A 25 -12.17 -2.75 5.16
CA ILE A 25 -13.42 -2.03 5.49
C ILE A 25 -13.13 -0.85 6.40
N LEU A 26 -12.24 -1.00 7.40
CA LEU A 26 -11.83 0.12 8.24
C LEU A 26 -11.09 1.19 7.42
N GLY A 27 -10.19 0.78 6.52
CA GLY A 27 -9.48 1.70 5.64
C GLY A 27 -10.43 2.54 4.78
N GLN A 28 -11.48 1.94 4.22
CA GLN A 28 -12.51 2.65 3.47
C GLN A 28 -13.34 3.58 4.36
N ALA A 29 -13.65 3.18 5.58
CA ALA A 29 -14.36 4.04 6.53
C ALA A 29 -13.53 5.27 6.92
N LEU A 30 -12.22 5.11 7.14
CA LEU A 30 -11.29 6.20 7.42
C LEU A 30 -11.16 7.16 6.22
N ASP A 31 -11.09 6.64 4.99
CA ASP A 31 -11.04 7.44 3.76
C ASP A 31 -12.25 8.40 3.69
N ILE A 32 -13.46 7.89 3.95
CA ILE A 32 -14.70 8.70 3.99
C ILE A 32 -14.69 9.67 5.18
N GLU A 33 -14.27 9.22 6.35
CA GLU A 33 -14.22 10.06 7.56
C GLU A 33 -13.30 11.28 7.36
N TYR A 34 -12.13 11.06 6.74
CA TYR A 34 -11.15 12.12 6.52
C TYR A 34 -11.56 13.15 5.46
N GLU A 35 -12.58 12.89 4.64
CA GLU A 35 -13.17 13.92 3.80
C GLU A 35 -13.78 15.08 4.64
N SER A 36 -14.24 14.78 5.86
CA SER A 36 -14.94 15.71 6.74
C SER A 36 -14.11 16.34 7.86
N ARG A 37 -12.89 15.81 8.11
CA ARG A 37 -11.98 16.34 9.14
C ARG A 37 -10.53 16.34 8.70
N GLU A 38 -9.71 17.11 9.40
CA GLU A 38 -8.25 17.01 9.25
C GLU A 38 -7.75 15.68 9.81
N ALA A 39 -6.76 15.11 9.12
CA ALA A 39 -6.05 13.91 9.54
C ALA A 39 -4.54 14.19 9.58
N ASN A 40 -3.86 13.70 10.60
CA ASN A 40 -2.42 13.81 10.71
C ASN A 40 -1.71 12.75 9.82
N GLU A 41 -0.39 12.85 9.73
CA GLU A 41 0.41 12.00 8.85
C GLU A 41 0.26 10.50 9.17
N SER A 42 0.28 10.13 10.44
CA SER A 42 0.13 8.73 10.86
C SER A 42 -1.27 8.18 10.55
N GLU A 43 -2.30 9.01 10.64
CA GLU A 43 -3.68 8.64 10.28
C GLU A 43 -3.81 8.39 8.77
N ILE A 44 -3.26 9.26 7.93
CA ILE A 44 -3.28 9.08 6.47
C ILE A 44 -2.48 7.83 6.06
N LEU A 45 -1.31 7.60 6.65
CA LEU A 45 -0.53 6.39 6.38
C LEU A 45 -1.25 5.12 6.83
N LEU A 46 -1.91 5.15 7.98
CA LEU A 46 -2.75 4.04 8.45
C LEU A 46 -3.92 3.77 7.50
N MET A 47 -4.57 4.83 7.00
CA MET A 47 -5.62 4.69 5.99
C MET A 47 -5.08 4.04 4.70
N CYS A 48 -3.93 4.46 4.17
CA CYS A 48 -3.29 3.86 3.00
C CYS A 48 -2.94 2.38 3.25
N GLU A 49 -2.40 2.07 4.43
CA GLU A 49 -2.10 0.70 4.85
C GLU A 49 -3.36 -0.17 4.84
N LEU A 50 -4.41 0.26 5.53
CA LEU A 50 -5.64 -0.51 5.68
C LEU A 50 -6.45 -0.58 4.38
N LYS A 51 -6.61 0.53 3.66
CA LYS A 51 -7.47 0.59 2.47
C LYS A 51 -6.98 -0.33 1.34
N THR A 52 -5.66 -0.42 1.15
CA THR A 52 -5.04 -1.14 0.02
C THR A 52 -3.86 -2.00 0.48
N GLY A 53 -3.02 -1.48 1.36
CA GLY A 53 -1.76 -2.10 1.77
C GLY A 53 -1.91 -3.49 2.36
N VAL A 54 -2.88 -3.71 3.25
CA VAL A 54 -3.10 -5.01 3.91
C VAL A 54 -3.41 -6.14 2.93
N LEU A 55 -4.04 -5.86 1.78
CA LEU A 55 -4.30 -6.89 0.77
C LEU A 55 -3.01 -7.28 0.03
N ILE A 56 -2.14 -6.32 -0.21
CA ILE A 56 -0.82 -6.56 -0.80
C ILE A 56 0.04 -7.33 0.21
N GLU A 57 0.07 -6.90 1.47
CA GLU A 57 0.77 -7.59 2.57
C GLU A 57 0.29 -9.04 2.70
N PHE A 58 -1.02 -9.29 2.63
CA PHE A 58 -1.57 -10.65 2.60
C PHE A 58 -0.93 -11.51 1.50
N CYS A 59 -0.67 -10.97 0.30
CA CYS A 59 -0.03 -11.72 -0.78
C CYS A 59 1.41 -12.14 -0.45
N PHE A 60 2.12 -11.37 0.39
CA PHE A 60 3.45 -11.73 0.88
C PHE A 60 3.40 -12.77 1.99
N LEU A 61 2.40 -12.69 2.88
CA LEU A 61 2.30 -13.52 4.07
C LEU A 61 1.62 -14.86 3.83
N ALA A 62 0.67 -14.93 2.90
CA ALA A 62 -0.07 -16.16 2.61
C ALA A 62 0.82 -17.35 2.24
N PRO A 63 1.86 -17.22 1.39
CA PRO A 63 2.79 -18.32 1.11
C PRO A 63 3.57 -18.79 2.33
N LEU A 64 4.00 -17.87 3.21
CA LEU A 64 4.72 -18.18 4.44
C LEU A 64 3.84 -18.99 5.40
N MET A 65 2.59 -18.57 5.55
CA MET A 65 1.62 -19.26 6.38
C MET A 65 1.34 -20.70 5.88
N ILE A 66 1.24 -20.90 4.56
CA ILE A 66 1.09 -22.22 3.97
C ILE A 66 2.30 -23.11 4.26
N ALA A 67 3.49 -22.53 4.28
CA ALA A 67 4.75 -23.21 4.56
C ALA A 67 5.03 -23.41 6.07
N ASP A 68 4.11 -22.97 6.95
CA ASP A 68 4.28 -22.96 8.41
C ASP A 68 5.56 -22.19 8.82
N ALA A 69 5.81 -21.07 8.12
CA ALA A 69 6.95 -20.20 8.31
C ALA A 69 6.51 -18.81 8.74
N SER A 70 7.36 -18.11 9.46
CA SER A 70 7.22 -16.69 9.75
C SER A 70 8.53 -15.98 9.52
N ASN A 71 8.48 -14.72 9.07
CA ASN A 71 9.66 -13.92 8.87
C ASN A 71 9.30 -12.43 8.85
N GLU A 72 9.74 -11.72 9.86
CA GLU A 72 9.46 -10.28 10.04
C GLU A 72 9.93 -9.42 8.86
N LYS A 73 10.94 -9.84 8.11
CA LYS A 73 11.40 -9.13 6.91
C LYS A 73 10.37 -9.19 5.79
N TRP A 74 9.70 -10.33 5.62
CA TRP A 74 8.62 -10.49 4.66
C TRP A 74 7.39 -9.66 5.05
N GLU A 75 7.04 -9.63 6.34
CA GLU A 75 5.96 -8.79 6.87
C GLU A 75 6.27 -7.31 6.60
N ARG A 76 7.48 -6.88 6.95
CA ARG A 76 7.90 -5.50 6.71
C ARG A 76 7.95 -5.15 5.22
N LEU A 77 8.44 -6.03 4.37
CA LEU A 77 8.48 -5.85 2.91
C LEU A 77 7.05 -5.72 2.34
N GLY A 78 6.15 -6.62 2.71
CA GLY A 78 4.75 -6.58 2.29
C GLY A 78 4.07 -5.27 2.68
N LYS A 79 4.26 -4.82 3.92
CA LYS A 79 3.73 -3.54 4.43
C LYS A 79 4.26 -2.34 3.65
N ILE A 80 5.58 -2.25 3.43
CA ILE A 80 6.21 -1.15 2.67
C ILE A 80 5.66 -1.11 1.25
N VAL A 81 5.65 -2.25 0.56
CA VAL A 81 5.15 -2.35 -0.82
C VAL A 81 3.67 -1.95 -0.89
N GLY A 82 2.88 -2.41 0.08
CA GLY A 82 1.45 -2.09 0.15
C GLY A 82 1.15 -0.60 0.32
N ILE A 83 1.82 0.05 1.28
CA ILE A 83 1.67 1.50 1.50
C ILE A 83 2.16 2.27 0.28
N SER A 84 3.33 1.88 -0.26
CA SER A 84 3.93 2.55 -1.43
C SER A 84 3.03 2.45 -2.66
N PHE A 85 2.34 1.34 -2.86
CA PHE A 85 1.38 1.18 -3.95
C PHE A 85 0.30 2.27 -3.90
N GLN A 86 -0.30 2.50 -2.73
CA GLN A 86 -1.33 3.53 -2.57
C GLN A 86 -0.76 4.94 -2.74
N LEU A 87 0.43 5.22 -2.17
CA LEU A 87 1.07 6.53 -2.30
C LEU A 87 1.42 6.87 -3.76
N ILE A 88 1.88 5.87 -4.54
CA ILE A 88 2.18 6.03 -5.97
C ILE A 88 0.89 6.29 -6.75
N ASP A 89 -0.16 5.54 -6.49
CA ASP A 89 -1.46 5.69 -7.13
C ASP A 89 -2.03 7.10 -6.89
N ASP A 90 -2.02 7.55 -5.63
CA ASP A 90 -2.46 8.91 -5.26
C ASP A 90 -1.61 10.02 -5.90
N LEU A 91 -0.31 9.78 -6.09
CA LEU A 91 0.59 10.73 -6.74
C LEU A 91 0.32 10.83 -8.24
N LEU A 92 0.10 9.70 -8.91
CA LEU A 92 -0.27 9.64 -10.33
C LEU A 92 -1.63 10.31 -10.56
N ASP A 93 -2.63 10.02 -9.74
CA ASP A 93 -3.95 10.68 -9.78
C ASP A 93 -3.82 12.20 -9.70
N LEU A 94 -2.94 12.72 -8.83
CA LEU A 94 -2.73 14.16 -8.68
C LEU A 94 -2.08 14.77 -9.93
N GLN A 95 -1.11 14.09 -10.54
CA GLN A 95 -0.42 14.54 -11.75
C GLN A 95 -1.37 14.53 -12.96
N GLU A 96 -2.11 13.45 -13.20
CA GLU A 96 -3.09 13.38 -14.27
C GLU A 96 -4.17 14.47 -14.16
N THR A 97 -4.57 14.77 -12.92
CA THR A 97 -5.57 15.80 -12.67
C THR A 97 -5.00 17.20 -12.93
N SER A 98 -3.73 17.45 -12.63
CA SER A 98 -3.08 18.74 -12.88
C SER A 98 -2.89 19.02 -14.38
N GLU A 99 -2.60 17.99 -15.19
CA GLU A 99 -2.50 18.10 -16.65
C GLU A 99 -3.85 18.35 -17.34
N ASN A 100 -4.93 17.77 -16.80
CA ASN A 100 -6.29 17.87 -17.36
C ASN A 100 -7.08 19.10 -16.87
N LEU A 101 -6.56 19.92 -15.93
CA LEU A 101 -7.26 21.03 -15.27
C LEU A 101 -7.41 22.30 -16.14
N GLY A 102 -8.04 22.15 -17.32
CA GLY A 102 -8.69 23.28 -18.01
C GLY A 102 -10.12 23.57 -17.52
N LYS A 103 -10.71 22.80 -16.57
CA LYS A 103 -12.10 22.90 -16.16
C LYS A 103 -12.29 23.08 -14.65
N LYS A 104 -12.99 24.16 -14.27
CA LYS A 104 -13.27 24.59 -12.88
C LYS A 104 -13.99 23.57 -11.99
N SER A 105 -14.70 22.58 -12.57
CA SER A 105 -15.50 21.61 -11.82
C SER A 105 -14.70 20.51 -11.11
N GLN A 106 -13.45 20.28 -11.51
CA GLN A 106 -12.61 19.23 -10.91
C GLN A 106 -11.88 19.71 -9.63
N LYS A 107 -11.72 21.03 -9.45
CA LYS A 107 -11.08 21.57 -8.23
C LYS A 107 -11.86 21.28 -6.95
N ASP A 108 -13.18 21.14 -7.04
CA ASP A 108 -14.04 20.85 -5.87
C ASP A 108 -13.97 19.38 -5.48
N ILE A 109 -13.76 18.47 -6.45
CA ILE A 109 -13.59 17.02 -6.20
C ILE A 109 -12.24 16.76 -5.54
N ILE A 110 -11.17 17.42 -6.01
CA ILE A 110 -9.82 17.30 -5.43
C ILE A 110 -9.76 17.90 -4.01
N ARG A 111 -10.53 18.97 -3.77
CA ARG A 111 -10.50 19.71 -2.49
C ARG A 111 -10.99 18.88 -1.29
N ASN A 112 -11.83 17.86 -1.52
CA ASN A 112 -12.37 17.00 -0.47
C ASN A 112 -11.58 15.69 -0.29
N LYS A 113 -10.74 15.29 -1.27
CA LYS A 113 -9.93 14.07 -1.16
C LYS A 113 -8.72 14.34 -0.24
N LYS A 114 -8.62 13.58 0.84
CA LYS A 114 -7.53 13.68 1.83
C LYS A 114 -6.57 12.50 1.64
N ASN A 115 -5.77 12.56 0.58
CA ASN A 115 -4.67 11.61 0.39
C ASN A 115 -3.32 12.21 0.78
N TYR A 116 -2.28 11.39 0.83
CA TYR A 116 -0.98 11.82 1.33
C TYR A 116 -0.36 12.98 0.50
N PRO A 117 -0.27 12.93 -0.85
CA PRO A 117 0.30 14.01 -1.63
C PRO A 117 -0.50 15.33 -1.56
N ILE A 118 -1.84 15.28 -1.43
CA ILE A 118 -2.66 16.49 -1.25
C ILE A 118 -2.46 17.08 0.15
N SER A 119 -2.36 16.23 1.19
CA SER A 119 -2.28 16.67 2.58
C SER A 119 -0.89 17.17 2.97
N PHE A 120 0.18 16.56 2.43
CA PHE A 120 1.57 16.81 2.86
C PHE A 120 2.50 17.27 1.73
N GLY A 121 2.02 17.29 0.49
CA GLY A 121 2.73 17.74 -0.71
C GLY A 121 3.48 16.64 -1.45
N GLU A 122 3.62 16.81 -2.76
CA GLU A 122 4.29 15.86 -3.67
C GLU A 122 5.74 15.59 -3.26
N LYS A 123 6.49 16.64 -2.90
CA LYS A 123 7.90 16.51 -2.51
C LYS A 123 8.07 15.56 -1.33
N LYS A 124 7.26 15.72 -0.27
CA LYS A 124 7.32 14.85 0.92
C LYS A 124 6.90 13.43 0.58
N THR A 125 5.93 13.26 -0.32
CA THR A 125 5.49 11.95 -0.80
C THR A 125 6.63 11.23 -1.53
N VAL A 126 7.35 11.92 -2.41
CA VAL A 126 8.50 11.38 -3.14
C VAL A 126 9.63 11.00 -2.18
N GLU A 127 9.96 11.87 -1.21
CA GLU A 127 10.98 11.58 -0.19
C GLU A 127 10.65 10.32 0.63
N LEU A 128 9.38 10.15 1.02
CA LEU A 128 8.92 8.95 1.73
C LEU A 128 9.00 7.70 0.85
N LEU A 129 8.59 7.80 -0.42
CA LEU A 129 8.68 6.70 -1.38
C LEU A 129 10.12 6.29 -1.67
N ASP A 130 11.07 7.24 -1.72
CA ASP A 130 12.49 6.95 -1.89
C ASP A 130 13.07 6.23 -0.66
N ALA A 131 12.66 6.63 0.55
CA ALA A 131 13.03 5.93 1.77
C ALA A 131 12.48 4.48 1.78
N TYR A 132 11.22 4.29 1.43
CA TYR A 132 10.61 2.95 1.35
C TYR A 132 11.24 2.10 0.25
N LYS A 133 11.60 2.67 -0.90
CA LYS A 133 12.32 1.98 -1.98
C LYS A 133 13.68 1.48 -1.51
N ALA A 134 14.44 2.33 -0.80
CA ALA A 134 15.75 1.96 -0.26
C ALA A 134 15.61 0.83 0.78
N GLU A 135 14.63 0.94 1.70
CA GLU A 135 14.36 -0.10 2.71
C GLU A 135 13.93 -1.41 2.05
N ALA A 136 13.02 -1.37 1.07
CA ALA A 136 12.57 -2.55 0.33
C ALA A 136 13.74 -3.25 -0.38
N ASN A 137 14.65 -2.48 -1.02
CA ASN A 137 15.84 -3.03 -1.66
C ASN A 137 16.76 -3.73 -0.65
N ASN A 138 16.99 -3.15 0.53
CA ASN A 138 17.78 -3.78 1.59
C ASN A 138 17.13 -5.08 2.08
N LEU A 139 15.80 -5.07 2.31
CA LEU A 139 15.08 -6.28 2.71
C LEU A 139 15.15 -7.39 1.66
N LEU A 140 15.06 -7.04 0.37
CA LEU A 140 15.21 -8.01 -0.72
C LEU A 140 16.61 -8.65 -0.74
N GLN A 141 17.67 -7.88 -0.51
CA GLN A 141 19.03 -8.39 -0.38
C GLN A 141 19.17 -9.33 0.84
N GLU A 142 18.65 -8.92 1.99
CA GLU A 142 18.66 -9.73 3.21
C GLU A 142 17.86 -11.04 3.11
N LEU A 143 16.86 -11.07 2.22
CA LEU A 143 16.07 -12.25 1.87
C LEU A 143 16.68 -13.08 0.73
N ASN A 144 17.84 -12.68 0.19
CA ASN A 144 18.52 -13.28 -0.98
C ASN A 144 17.62 -13.30 -2.23
N LEU A 145 16.91 -12.21 -2.49
CA LEU A 145 15.98 -12.05 -3.61
C LEU A 145 16.42 -10.97 -4.61
N ASP A 146 17.62 -10.41 -4.47
CA ASP A 146 18.16 -9.31 -5.28
C ASP A 146 18.17 -9.63 -6.79
N GLU A 147 18.40 -10.87 -7.19
CA GLU A 147 18.35 -11.34 -8.58
C GLU A 147 17.02 -12.04 -8.96
N HIS A 148 16.03 -12.05 -8.05
CA HIS A 148 14.77 -12.73 -8.27
C HIS A 148 13.78 -11.85 -9.07
N TYR A 149 12.90 -12.47 -9.88
CA TYR A 149 11.89 -11.73 -10.64
C TYR A 149 10.98 -10.87 -9.75
N LEU A 150 10.73 -11.28 -8.50
CA LEU A 150 9.95 -10.52 -7.53
C LEU A 150 10.61 -9.18 -7.19
N SER A 151 11.94 -9.15 -7.05
CA SER A 151 12.68 -7.92 -6.85
C SER A 151 12.47 -6.95 -8.01
N ASN A 152 12.62 -7.42 -9.23
CA ASN A 152 12.36 -6.61 -10.43
C ASN A 152 10.92 -6.07 -10.46
N TYR A 153 9.94 -6.90 -10.07
CA TYR A 153 8.54 -6.47 -10.01
C TYR A 153 8.32 -5.37 -8.98
N ILE A 154 8.85 -5.53 -7.77
CA ILE A 154 8.77 -4.55 -6.68
C ILE A 154 9.48 -3.24 -7.08
N MET A 155 10.70 -3.32 -7.62
CA MET A 155 11.44 -2.14 -8.04
C MET A 155 10.74 -1.40 -9.20
N ASN A 156 10.13 -2.12 -10.14
CA ASN A 156 9.33 -1.52 -11.19
C ASN A 156 8.09 -0.80 -10.66
N LEU A 157 7.48 -1.29 -9.58
CA LEU A 157 6.40 -0.57 -8.90
C LEU A 157 6.86 0.82 -8.45
N PHE A 158 7.99 0.90 -7.74
CA PHE A 158 8.57 2.18 -7.30
C PHE A 158 9.00 3.09 -8.46
N ASN A 159 9.31 2.53 -9.62
CA ASN A 159 9.72 3.28 -10.82
C ASN A 159 8.52 3.74 -11.68
N ARG A 160 7.27 3.40 -11.33
CA ARG A 160 6.06 3.88 -12.02
C ARG A 160 5.82 5.38 -11.86
N ARG A 161 6.62 6.06 -11.04
CA ARG A 161 6.63 7.51 -10.93
C ARG A 161 7.16 8.11 -12.23
N ILE A 162 6.44 9.05 -12.77
CA ILE A 162 6.81 9.83 -13.95
C ILE A 162 7.60 11.06 -13.49
#